data_bb340a11c8f5e23c6d2b971f51c8f2cb
#
_entry.id   bb340a11c8f5e23c6d2b971f51c8f2cb
#
_cell.length_a   1.000
_cell.length_b   1.000
_cell.length_c   1.000
_cell.angle_alpha   90.00
_cell.angle_beta   90.00
_cell.angle_gamma   90.00
#
_symmetry.space_group_name_H-M   'P 1'
#
loop_
_entity.id
_entity.type
_entity.pdbx_description
1 polymer ?
#
loop_
_entity_poly.entity_id
_entity_poly.type
_entity_poly.pdbx_seq_one_letter_code
_entity_poly.pdbx_strand_id
1 'polypeptide(L)'
;MIPKRIAGVHTDTSGVPGMFEGAARISYVDPTGKVWVLWGTEPVDSQGQEVFLPEGGWDDGEAAVDFTEQETVGRFGAGVRGWKVPAFDGELSLWIKGDKRPTVQAWQRWQRAWTAFQPFGQLRVMSEAGVNRYANVQLRGFSKPEFFPRGDVLMEHSVSYRCLDGCWFGEVERFTGNVSLSAGGDLPPLLKLRWDGSATSVRFPAGNTVSLSSIGAERIINLDRGYMGQITDADGNVDSQSWSVLRGVIGGVEIAPGEVANFKLGAGLTLEVTPRFLSPWR
;
A
#
# COMPACT_ATOMS: atom_id res chain seq x y z
N MET A 1 6.60 -21.26 -22.99
CA MET A 1 5.14 -21.02 -22.92
C MET A 1 5.00 -19.52 -22.91
N ILE A 2 4.43 -18.91 -23.95
CA ILE A 2 4.27 -17.44 -23.98
C ILE A 2 3.15 -17.12 -23.00
N PRO A 3 3.35 -16.25 -22.01
CA PRO A 3 2.30 -15.89 -21.06
C PRO A 3 1.11 -15.27 -21.80
N LYS A 4 -0.08 -15.59 -21.35
CA LYS A 4 -1.32 -15.03 -21.91
C LYS A 4 -1.40 -13.55 -21.56
N ARG A 5 -1.45 -12.69 -22.56
CA ARG A 5 -1.66 -11.25 -22.37
C ARG A 5 -3.10 -10.94 -21.99
N ILE A 6 -3.26 -9.87 -21.23
CA ILE A 6 -4.57 -9.39 -20.78
C ILE A 6 -5.40 -8.93 -21.98
N ALA A 7 -6.64 -9.37 -22.07
CA ALA A 7 -7.54 -8.94 -23.13
C ALA A 7 -7.79 -7.42 -23.03
N GLY A 8 -7.63 -6.71 -24.15
CA GLY A 8 -7.82 -5.26 -24.22
C GLY A 8 -6.55 -4.43 -23.96
N VAL A 9 -5.47 -5.07 -23.60
CA VAL A 9 -4.14 -4.45 -23.54
C VAL A 9 -3.54 -4.46 -24.95
N HIS A 10 -2.86 -3.39 -25.33
CA HIS A 10 -2.11 -3.32 -26.57
C HIS A 10 -1.18 -4.51 -26.66
N THR A 11 -1.43 -5.41 -27.61
CA THR A 11 -0.50 -6.50 -27.85
C THR A 11 0.73 -5.93 -28.47
N ASP A 12 1.85 -5.98 -27.76
CA ASP A 12 3.14 -5.75 -28.35
C ASP A 12 3.33 -6.75 -29.49
N THR A 13 3.50 -6.22 -30.69
CA THR A 13 3.70 -7.02 -31.91
C THR A 13 5.06 -7.69 -31.97
N SER A 14 6.01 -7.30 -31.09
CA SER A 14 7.37 -7.83 -31.03
C SER A 14 7.47 -9.16 -30.27
N GLY A 15 6.43 -9.55 -29.50
CA GLY A 15 6.46 -10.74 -28.65
C GLY A 15 7.30 -10.59 -27.38
N VAL A 16 7.79 -9.39 -27.07
CA VAL A 16 8.46 -9.09 -25.81
C VAL A 16 7.39 -8.90 -24.73
N PRO A 17 7.51 -9.51 -23.54
CA PRO A 17 6.59 -9.28 -22.44
C PRO A 17 6.49 -7.80 -22.11
N GLY A 18 5.29 -7.25 -22.05
CA GLY A 18 5.07 -5.87 -21.63
C GLY A 18 5.34 -5.68 -20.16
N MET A 19 5.76 -4.47 -19.76
CA MET A 19 6.05 -4.11 -18.36
C MET A 19 4.89 -4.38 -17.41
N PHE A 20 3.65 -4.32 -17.90
CA PHE A 20 2.44 -4.53 -17.11
C PHE A 20 1.84 -5.92 -17.29
N GLU A 21 2.63 -6.88 -17.79
CA GLU A 21 2.18 -8.25 -17.94
C GLU A 21 1.82 -8.83 -16.56
N GLY A 22 0.62 -9.44 -16.47
CA GLY A 22 0.07 -9.90 -15.19
C GLY A 22 -0.76 -8.86 -14.43
N ALA A 23 -0.77 -7.58 -14.85
CA ALA A 23 -1.68 -6.59 -14.29
C ALA A 23 -2.99 -6.52 -15.10
N ALA A 24 -4.12 -6.80 -14.46
CA ALA A 24 -5.43 -6.57 -15.04
C ALA A 24 -5.81 -5.08 -15.02
N ARG A 25 -5.32 -4.35 -14.01
CA ARG A 25 -5.66 -2.95 -13.81
C ARG A 25 -4.61 -2.22 -12.98
N ILE A 26 -4.27 -1.00 -13.41
CA ILE A 26 -3.52 -0.03 -12.63
C ILE A 26 -4.41 1.21 -12.47
N SER A 27 -4.53 1.70 -11.26
CA SER A 27 -5.35 2.87 -10.95
C SER A 27 -4.73 3.74 -9.87
N TYR A 28 -5.09 5.02 -9.90
CA TYR A 28 -4.83 5.95 -8.83
C TYR A 28 -6.16 6.33 -8.17
N VAL A 29 -6.23 6.23 -6.85
CA VAL A 29 -7.36 6.69 -6.06
C VAL A 29 -6.93 7.98 -5.39
N ASP A 30 -7.60 9.09 -5.71
CA ASP A 30 -7.27 10.37 -5.14
C ASP A 30 -7.77 10.49 -3.69
N PRO A 31 -7.33 11.52 -2.93
CA PRO A 31 -7.74 11.70 -1.54
C PRO A 31 -9.24 11.88 -1.31
N THR A 32 -10.00 12.19 -2.36
CA THR A 32 -11.47 12.29 -2.29
C THR A 32 -12.17 10.95 -2.52
N GLY A 33 -11.39 9.90 -2.83
CA GLY A 33 -11.88 8.56 -3.14
C GLY A 33 -12.22 8.34 -4.62
N LYS A 34 -11.98 9.33 -5.50
CA LYS A 34 -12.19 9.15 -6.92
C LYS A 34 -11.12 8.24 -7.50
N VAL A 35 -11.56 7.25 -8.29
CA VAL A 35 -10.69 6.30 -8.98
C VAL A 35 -10.36 6.81 -10.38
N TRP A 36 -9.08 6.86 -10.69
CA TRP A 36 -8.51 7.15 -12.00
C TRP A 36 -7.92 5.87 -12.55
N VAL A 37 -8.55 5.27 -13.55
CA VAL A 37 -8.02 4.08 -14.21
C VAL A 37 -6.94 4.51 -15.18
N LEU A 38 -5.71 4.06 -14.96
CA LEU A 38 -4.55 4.41 -15.77
C LEU A 38 -4.28 3.34 -16.84
N TRP A 39 -4.53 2.07 -16.48
CA TRP A 39 -4.33 0.90 -17.34
C TRP A 39 -5.39 -0.15 -17.05
N GLY A 40 -5.85 -0.86 -18.08
CA GLY A 40 -6.85 -1.93 -17.96
C GLY A 40 -8.17 -1.62 -18.64
N THR A 41 -9.08 -2.59 -18.62
CA THR A 41 -10.34 -2.58 -19.42
C THR A 41 -11.58 -2.24 -18.60
N GLU A 42 -11.45 -1.94 -17.32
CA GLU A 42 -12.60 -1.61 -16.47
C GLU A 42 -13.34 -0.37 -16.97
N PRO A 43 -14.65 -0.32 -16.78
CA PRO A 43 -15.45 0.81 -17.21
C PRO A 43 -14.98 2.08 -16.50
N VAL A 44 -14.63 3.02 -17.28
CA VAL A 44 -14.31 4.37 -16.91
C VAL A 44 -15.57 5.04 -16.40
N ASP A 45 -15.44 6.00 -15.52
CA ASP A 45 -16.58 6.78 -15.05
C ASP A 45 -17.36 7.42 -16.23
N SER A 46 -18.55 7.93 -15.98
CA SER A 46 -19.40 8.58 -17.00
C SER A 46 -18.72 9.78 -17.70
N GLN A 47 -17.54 10.16 -17.25
CA GLN A 47 -16.73 11.26 -17.78
C GLN A 47 -15.73 10.82 -18.85
N GLY A 48 -15.56 9.51 -19.08
CA GLY A 48 -14.58 8.97 -20.01
C GLY A 48 -13.18 8.87 -19.38
N GLN A 49 -12.32 8.05 -19.99
CA GLN A 49 -10.93 7.93 -19.59
C GLN A 49 -10.11 9.07 -20.22
N GLU A 50 -9.59 9.94 -19.37
CA GLU A 50 -8.81 11.10 -19.80
C GLU A 50 -7.30 10.94 -19.59
N VAL A 51 -6.87 9.99 -18.75
CA VAL A 51 -5.48 9.75 -18.37
C VAL A 51 -5.13 8.30 -18.65
N PHE A 52 -4.01 8.07 -19.32
CA PHE A 52 -3.57 6.75 -19.75
C PHE A 52 -2.11 6.54 -19.38
N LEU A 53 -1.78 5.35 -18.92
CA LEU A 53 -0.42 4.92 -18.70
C LEU A 53 0.04 4.14 -19.94
N PRO A 54 0.98 4.67 -20.74
CA PRO A 54 1.55 3.90 -21.84
C PRO A 54 2.44 2.78 -21.33
N GLU A 55 2.73 1.81 -22.18
CA GLU A 55 3.72 0.79 -21.87
C GLU A 55 5.08 1.44 -21.61
N GLY A 56 5.77 1.01 -20.53
CA GLY A 56 7.00 1.64 -20.06
C GLY A 56 6.81 3.01 -19.42
N GLY A 57 5.57 3.49 -19.26
CA GLY A 57 5.28 4.79 -18.65
C GLY A 57 5.30 4.79 -17.11
N TRP A 58 5.54 3.67 -16.48
CA TRP A 58 5.66 3.57 -15.02
C TRP A 58 6.99 2.94 -14.63
N ASP A 59 7.76 3.71 -13.88
CA ASP A 59 8.83 3.19 -13.05
C ASP A 59 8.14 2.62 -11.80
N ASP A 60 8.08 1.32 -11.66
CA ASP A 60 7.25 0.53 -10.77
C ASP A 60 7.47 0.79 -9.27
N GLY A 61 8.42 1.66 -8.93
CA GLY A 61 8.63 2.10 -7.55
C GLY A 61 8.77 0.91 -6.60
N GLU A 62 9.67 -0.02 -6.92
CA GLU A 62 9.94 -1.16 -6.05
C GLU A 62 10.58 -0.70 -4.74
N ALA A 63 10.10 -1.25 -3.65
CA ALA A 63 10.72 -1.06 -2.35
C ALA A 63 12.02 -1.84 -2.26
N ALA A 64 13.02 -1.27 -1.63
CA ALA A 64 14.30 -1.92 -1.36
C ALA A 64 14.47 -2.20 0.12
N VAL A 65 15.23 -3.22 0.47
CA VAL A 65 15.63 -3.50 1.85
C VAL A 65 17.09 -3.10 2.03
N ASP A 66 17.32 -2.15 2.92
CA ASP A 66 18.67 -1.77 3.34
C ASP A 66 19.10 -2.61 4.53
N PHE A 67 20.19 -3.35 4.39
CA PHE A 67 20.78 -4.13 5.48
C PHE A 67 21.91 -3.35 6.16
N THR A 68 21.90 -3.39 7.50
CA THR A 68 23.04 -2.92 8.28
C THR A 68 23.98 -4.08 8.50
N GLU A 69 25.12 -4.06 7.82
CA GLU A 69 26.14 -5.10 7.90
C GLU A 69 27.20 -4.77 8.93
N GLN A 70 27.75 -5.81 9.55
CA GLN A 70 28.90 -5.70 10.43
C GLN A 70 29.96 -6.72 10.05
N GLU A 71 31.15 -6.23 9.77
CA GLU A 71 32.34 -7.03 9.65
C GLU A 71 32.99 -7.25 11.03
N THR A 72 33.45 -8.44 11.29
CA THR A 72 34.14 -8.80 12.52
C THR A 72 35.52 -9.38 12.18
N VAL A 73 36.56 -8.86 12.82
CA VAL A 73 37.93 -9.34 12.61
C VAL A 73 38.02 -10.84 12.93
N GLY A 74 38.59 -11.60 12.00
CA GLY A 74 38.72 -13.07 12.13
C GLY A 74 37.52 -13.89 11.69
N ARG A 75 36.48 -13.25 11.12
CA ARG A 75 35.33 -13.94 10.50
C ARG A 75 35.28 -13.60 9.01
N PHE A 76 35.03 -14.61 8.17
CA PHE A 76 34.82 -14.38 6.74
C PHE A 76 33.41 -13.81 6.51
N GLY A 77 33.33 -12.77 5.68
CA GLY A 77 32.09 -12.10 5.32
C GLY A 77 31.54 -11.16 6.40
N ALA A 78 30.42 -10.53 6.09
CA ALA A 78 29.70 -9.61 6.98
C ALA A 78 28.50 -10.33 7.64
N GLY A 79 28.15 -9.93 8.84
CA GLY A 79 26.91 -10.35 9.51
C GLY A 79 25.86 -9.24 9.42
N VAL A 80 24.60 -9.61 9.18
CA VAL A 80 23.50 -8.64 9.20
C VAL A 80 23.11 -8.33 10.65
N ARG A 81 23.16 -7.05 11.03
CA ARG A 81 22.74 -6.55 12.35
C ARG A 81 21.30 -6.07 12.40
N GLY A 82 20.79 -5.62 11.27
CA GLY A 82 19.44 -5.07 11.17
C GLY A 82 19.10 -4.77 9.73
N TRP A 83 17.85 -4.42 9.51
CA TRP A 83 17.35 -4.02 8.21
C TRP A 83 16.33 -2.88 8.36
N LYS A 84 16.14 -2.12 7.32
CA LYS A 84 15.07 -1.13 7.19
C LYS A 84 14.55 -1.14 5.77
N VAL A 85 13.32 -0.73 5.60
CA VAL A 85 12.72 -0.45 4.29
C VAL A 85 12.54 1.06 4.19
N PRO A 86 13.37 1.75 3.40
CA PRO A 86 13.23 3.19 3.22
C PRO A 86 12.00 3.54 2.39
N ALA A 87 11.55 4.79 2.50
CA ALA A 87 10.60 5.33 1.55
C ALA A 87 11.20 5.25 0.14
N PHE A 88 10.36 4.93 -0.85
CA PHE A 88 10.77 4.91 -2.24
C PHE A 88 10.08 6.00 -3.05
N ASP A 89 10.73 6.42 -4.12
CA ASP A 89 10.19 7.35 -5.10
C ASP A 89 9.85 6.60 -6.39
N GLY A 90 8.90 7.11 -7.16
CA GLY A 90 8.55 6.58 -8.47
C GLY A 90 8.01 7.68 -9.39
N GLU A 91 7.88 7.36 -10.66
CA GLU A 91 7.38 8.27 -11.67
C GLU A 91 6.36 7.59 -12.59
N LEU A 92 5.31 8.32 -12.92
CA LEU A 92 4.31 7.95 -13.90
C LEU A 92 4.44 8.89 -15.10
N SER A 93 4.84 8.38 -16.25
CA SER A 93 4.79 9.08 -17.54
C SER A 93 3.46 8.75 -18.21
N LEU A 94 2.60 9.73 -18.39
CA LEU A 94 1.20 9.57 -18.72
C LEU A 94 0.84 10.27 -20.00
N TRP A 95 -0.12 9.73 -20.72
CA TRP A 95 -0.83 10.40 -21.79
C TRP A 95 -2.16 10.93 -21.30
N ILE A 96 -2.41 12.21 -21.52
CA ILE A 96 -3.66 12.86 -21.17
C ILE A 96 -4.39 13.26 -22.47
N LYS A 97 -5.62 12.80 -22.58
CA LYS A 97 -6.49 13.05 -23.73
C LYS A 97 -7.80 13.67 -23.26
N GLY A 98 -8.19 14.76 -23.88
CA GLY A 98 -9.55 15.26 -23.70
C GLY A 98 -10.54 14.38 -24.46
N ASP A 99 -11.56 13.86 -23.78
CA ASP A 99 -12.66 13.13 -24.41
C ASP A 99 -13.87 14.07 -24.60
N LYS A 100 -14.60 14.34 -23.53
CA LYS A 100 -15.78 15.24 -23.54
C LYS A 100 -15.44 16.70 -23.26
N ARG A 101 -14.17 17.02 -23.07
CA ARG A 101 -13.66 18.35 -22.75
C ARG A 101 -12.25 18.56 -23.30
N PRO A 102 -11.78 19.81 -23.41
CA PRO A 102 -10.42 20.11 -23.89
C PRO A 102 -9.35 19.42 -23.04
N THR A 103 -8.28 18.95 -23.68
CA THR A 103 -7.14 18.27 -23.04
C THR A 103 -6.55 19.05 -21.86
N VAL A 104 -6.48 20.39 -21.97
CA VAL A 104 -6.00 21.25 -20.87
C VAL A 104 -6.88 21.13 -19.62
N GLN A 105 -8.19 20.99 -19.78
CA GLN A 105 -9.09 20.79 -18.63
C GLN A 105 -8.94 19.40 -18.02
N ALA A 106 -8.74 18.37 -18.84
CA ALA A 106 -8.44 17.01 -18.35
C ALA A 106 -7.14 17.00 -17.54
N TRP A 107 -6.08 17.64 -18.05
CA TRP A 107 -4.81 17.83 -17.35
C TRP A 107 -4.97 18.58 -16.03
N GLN A 108 -5.70 19.71 -15.99
CA GLN A 108 -5.92 20.45 -14.76
C GLN A 108 -6.68 19.63 -13.70
N ARG A 109 -7.63 18.80 -14.12
CA ARG A 109 -8.34 17.87 -13.21
C ARG A 109 -7.39 16.84 -12.64
N TRP A 110 -6.54 16.25 -13.48
CA TRP A 110 -5.53 15.30 -13.07
C TRP A 110 -4.55 15.89 -12.06
N GLN A 111 -4.05 17.10 -12.31
CA GLN A 111 -3.17 17.77 -11.36
C GLN A 111 -3.84 17.99 -9.99
N ARG A 112 -5.13 18.35 -9.97
CA ARG A 112 -5.88 18.55 -8.71
C ARG A 112 -6.16 17.25 -7.95
N ALA A 113 -6.07 16.10 -8.59
CA ALA A 113 -6.23 14.82 -7.96
C ALA A 113 -5.04 14.43 -7.06
N TRP A 114 -3.88 15.08 -7.25
CA TRP A 114 -2.67 14.82 -6.50
C TRP A 114 -2.44 15.83 -5.37
N THR A 115 -1.91 15.33 -4.26
CA THR A 115 -1.57 16.17 -3.11
C THR A 115 -0.22 15.81 -2.51
N ALA A 116 0.48 16.83 -2.00
CA ALA A 116 1.68 16.66 -1.19
C ALA A 116 1.38 16.49 0.31
N PHE A 117 0.11 16.67 0.71
CA PHE A 117 -0.33 16.65 2.10
C PHE A 117 -1.31 15.51 2.36
N GLN A 118 -1.43 15.10 3.61
CA GLN A 118 -2.44 14.10 4.01
C GLN A 118 -3.87 14.65 3.89
N PRO A 119 -4.85 13.80 3.56
CA PRO A 119 -4.68 12.39 3.22
C PRO A 119 -4.00 12.21 1.86
N PHE A 120 -3.18 11.17 1.74
CA PHE A 120 -2.49 10.84 0.47
C PHE A 120 -3.41 10.08 -0.48
N GLY A 121 -3.07 10.10 -1.77
CA GLY A 121 -3.67 9.22 -2.74
C GLY A 121 -3.08 7.81 -2.66
N GLN A 122 -3.68 6.88 -3.41
CA GLN A 122 -3.22 5.49 -3.47
C GLN A 122 -3.00 5.06 -4.91
N LEU A 123 -1.82 4.53 -5.21
CA LEU A 123 -1.63 3.70 -6.41
C LEU A 123 -2.11 2.29 -6.09
N ARG A 124 -2.85 1.71 -7.01
CA ARG A 124 -3.40 0.36 -6.88
C ARG A 124 -3.10 -0.46 -8.11
N VAL A 125 -2.65 -1.68 -7.89
CA VAL A 125 -2.43 -2.70 -8.92
C VAL A 125 -3.32 -3.89 -8.59
N MET A 126 -4.10 -4.32 -9.56
CA MET A 126 -4.86 -5.56 -9.51
C MET A 126 -4.27 -6.52 -10.53
N SER A 127 -3.87 -7.70 -10.10
CA SER A 127 -3.36 -8.75 -10.99
C SER A 127 -4.48 -9.44 -11.74
N GLU A 128 -4.14 -10.21 -12.78
CA GLU A 128 -5.11 -11.09 -13.49
C GLU A 128 -5.78 -12.11 -12.55
N ALA A 129 -5.10 -12.53 -11.50
CA ALA A 129 -5.65 -13.42 -10.49
C ALA A 129 -6.59 -12.71 -9.49
N GLY A 130 -6.85 -11.41 -9.67
CA GLY A 130 -7.71 -10.62 -8.80
C GLY A 130 -7.04 -10.18 -7.48
N VAL A 131 -5.73 -10.34 -7.37
CA VAL A 131 -4.99 -9.92 -6.17
C VAL A 131 -4.73 -8.41 -6.24
N ASN A 132 -5.17 -7.69 -5.22
CA ASN A 132 -4.98 -6.25 -5.13
C ASN A 132 -3.74 -5.90 -4.28
N ARG A 133 -2.97 -4.93 -4.77
CA ARG A 133 -1.89 -4.27 -4.04
C ARG A 133 -2.10 -2.77 -4.10
N TYR A 134 -1.76 -2.07 -3.01
CA TYR A 134 -1.80 -0.61 -3.01
C TYR A 134 -0.62 -0.01 -2.25
N ALA A 135 -0.22 1.20 -2.66
CA ALA A 135 0.75 2.02 -1.95
C ALA A 135 0.18 3.42 -1.73
N ASN A 136 0.35 3.97 -0.53
CA ASN A 136 0.00 5.35 -0.24
C ASN A 136 1.08 6.27 -0.83
N VAL A 137 0.70 7.19 -1.70
CA VAL A 137 1.63 8.00 -2.45
C VAL A 137 1.40 9.49 -2.27
N GLN A 138 2.50 10.19 -2.02
CA GLN A 138 2.57 11.63 -1.89
C GLN A 138 3.10 12.23 -3.18
N LEU A 139 2.51 13.32 -3.66
CA LEU A 139 3.05 14.09 -4.78
C LEU A 139 4.43 14.66 -4.43
N ARG A 140 5.38 14.49 -5.36
CA ARG A 140 6.71 15.14 -5.30
C ARG A 140 6.81 16.27 -6.32
N GLY A 141 6.26 16.08 -7.51
CA GLY A 141 6.28 17.08 -8.55
C GLY A 141 5.57 16.67 -9.82
N PHE A 142 5.42 17.62 -10.70
CA PHE A 142 4.92 17.44 -12.04
C PHE A 142 5.96 17.89 -13.06
N SER A 143 6.09 17.18 -14.19
CA SER A 143 6.82 17.70 -15.33
C SER A 143 6.03 18.86 -15.99
N LYS A 144 6.73 19.65 -16.80
CA LYS A 144 6.05 20.55 -17.73
C LYS A 144 5.30 19.71 -18.77
N PRO A 145 4.05 20.07 -19.09
CA PRO A 145 3.31 19.34 -20.12
C PRO A 145 3.95 19.57 -21.49
N GLU A 146 4.09 18.52 -22.26
CA GLU A 146 4.49 18.62 -23.65
C GLU A 146 3.27 18.42 -24.55
N PHE A 147 2.99 19.41 -25.36
CA PHE A 147 1.89 19.37 -26.31
C PHE A 147 2.38 18.87 -27.66
N PHE A 148 1.74 17.86 -28.19
CA PHE A 148 2.06 17.40 -29.55
C PHE A 148 1.68 18.50 -30.58
N PRO A 149 2.55 18.80 -31.58
CA PRO A 149 2.37 19.91 -32.52
C PRO A 149 1.11 19.86 -33.39
N ARG A 150 0.43 18.73 -33.46
CA ARG A 150 -0.83 18.55 -34.21
C ARG A 150 -2.06 18.64 -33.32
N GLY A 151 -2.01 19.56 -32.39
CA GLY A 151 -3.17 20.09 -31.67
C GLY A 151 -3.99 19.10 -30.87
N ASP A 152 -4.44 19.53 -29.79
CA ASP A 152 -5.70 19.27 -29.10
C ASP A 152 -5.99 17.88 -28.53
N VAL A 153 -5.30 16.81 -28.96
CA VAL A 153 -5.78 15.46 -28.69
C VAL A 153 -5.00 14.76 -27.60
N LEU A 154 -3.69 14.99 -27.50
CA LEU A 154 -2.84 14.25 -26.59
C LEU A 154 -1.76 15.16 -25.96
N MET A 155 -1.52 14.95 -24.68
CA MET A 155 -0.48 15.65 -23.92
C MET A 155 0.30 14.60 -23.14
N GLU A 156 1.62 14.66 -23.21
CA GLU A 156 2.51 13.88 -22.36
C GLU A 156 2.80 14.63 -21.07
N HIS A 157 2.77 13.92 -19.94
CA HIS A 157 2.91 14.52 -18.62
C HIS A 157 3.42 13.49 -17.61
N SER A 158 4.43 13.86 -16.83
CA SER A 158 4.95 13.00 -15.77
C SER A 158 4.56 13.50 -14.39
N VAL A 159 4.33 12.53 -13.49
CA VAL A 159 4.05 12.75 -12.07
C VAL A 159 5.08 11.97 -11.26
N SER A 160 5.93 12.69 -10.54
CA SER A 160 6.84 12.07 -9.57
C SER A 160 6.14 11.97 -8.22
N TYR A 161 6.21 10.81 -7.58
CA TYR A 161 5.59 10.52 -6.29
C TYR A 161 6.55 9.87 -5.31
N ARG A 162 6.17 9.85 -4.04
CA ARG A 162 6.89 9.15 -2.97
C ARG A 162 5.95 8.31 -2.13
N CYS A 163 6.33 7.07 -1.88
CA CYS A 163 5.70 6.21 -0.89
C CYS A 163 6.48 6.27 0.42
N LEU A 164 5.89 6.90 1.43
CA LEU A 164 6.53 7.05 2.74
C LEU A 164 6.53 5.75 3.54
N ASP A 165 5.56 4.86 3.31
CA ASP A 165 5.45 3.57 3.98
C ASP A 165 6.56 2.60 3.56
N GLY A 166 7.22 2.87 2.42
CA GLY A 166 8.30 2.05 1.88
C GLY A 166 7.87 0.66 1.40
N CYS A 167 6.57 0.40 1.27
CA CYS A 167 6.06 -0.91 0.87
C CYS A 167 4.70 -0.83 0.18
N TRP A 168 4.33 -1.93 -0.46
CA TRP A 168 3.00 -2.19 -0.98
C TRP A 168 2.19 -2.98 0.04
N PHE A 169 0.92 -2.67 0.15
CA PHE A 169 -0.01 -3.35 1.04
C PHE A 169 -0.92 -4.28 0.25
N GLY A 170 -1.21 -5.45 0.84
CA GLY A 170 -2.28 -6.33 0.39
C GLY A 170 -3.63 -5.97 1.00
N GLU A 171 -4.62 -6.81 0.73
CA GLU A 171 -5.94 -6.67 1.35
C GLU A 171 -5.90 -6.97 2.84
N VAL A 172 -6.76 -6.30 3.59
CA VAL A 172 -6.87 -6.50 5.04
C VAL A 172 -7.63 -7.78 5.32
N GLU A 173 -6.99 -8.71 5.99
CA GLU A 173 -7.61 -9.93 6.50
C GLU A 173 -8.04 -9.74 7.95
N ARG A 174 -9.17 -10.34 8.35
CA ARG A 174 -9.76 -10.19 9.69
C ARG A 174 -9.95 -11.53 10.35
N PHE A 175 -9.48 -11.63 11.60
CA PHE A 175 -9.52 -12.86 12.38
C PHE A 175 -10.10 -12.62 13.77
N THR A 176 -10.82 -13.63 14.30
CA THR A 176 -11.37 -13.63 15.66
C THR A 176 -11.08 -14.95 16.37
N GLY A 177 -11.09 -14.96 17.69
CA GLY A 177 -10.89 -16.18 18.48
C GLY A 177 -9.44 -16.67 18.50
N ASN A 178 -9.22 -17.96 18.28
CA ASN A 178 -7.87 -18.53 18.23
C ASN A 178 -7.35 -18.46 16.80
N VAL A 179 -6.26 -17.73 16.61
CA VAL A 179 -5.68 -17.46 15.28
C VAL A 179 -4.28 -18.03 15.20
N SER A 180 -4.03 -18.83 14.20
CA SER A 180 -2.69 -19.25 13.79
C SER A 180 -2.38 -18.55 12.48
N LEU A 181 -1.50 -17.54 12.51
CA LEU A 181 -1.21 -16.64 11.41
C LEU A 181 0.17 -16.94 10.85
N SER A 182 0.26 -17.14 9.54
CA SER A 182 1.51 -17.10 8.79
C SER A 182 1.60 -15.79 8.02
N ALA A 183 2.73 -15.09 8.12
CA ALA A 183 2.92 -13.85 7.39
C ALA A 183 2.89 -14.10 5.87
N GLY A 184 1.88 -13.56 5.20
CA GLY A 184 1.67 -13.70 3.76
C GLY A 184 2.22 -12.50 2.99
N GLY A 185 3.54 -12.26 3.03
CA GLY A 185 4.16 -11.13 2.32
C GLY A 185 5.68 -11.24 2.35
N ASP A 186 6.34 -10.27 1.72
CA ASP A 186 7.82 -10.17 1.71
C ASP A 186 8.35 -9.55 3.01
N LEU A 187 7.50 -8.81 3.73
CA LEU A 187 7.82 -8.07 4.95
C LEU A 187 6.88 -8.48 6.09
N PRO A 188 7.26 -8.21 7.36
CA PRO A 188 6.35 -8.37 8.48
C PRO A 188 5.04 -7.63 8.24
N PRO A 189 3.86 -8.27 8.43
CA PRO A 189 2.57 -7.66 8.16
C PRO A 189 2.29 -6.49 9.12
N LEU A 190 1.47 -5.55 8.69
CA LEU A 190 0.89 -4.56 9.59
C LEU A 190 -0.22 -5.22 10.39
N LEU A 191 -0.12 -5.17 11.71
CA LEU A 191 -1.06 -5.76 12.63
C LEU A 191 -1.80 -4.67 13.41
N LYS A 192 -3.13 -4.76 13.42
CA LYS A 192 -4.00 -3.91 14.24
C LYS A 192 -4.98 -4.78 15.00
N LEU A 193 -5.24 -4.44 16.24
CA LEU A 193 -6.26 -5.10 17.03
C LEU A 193 -7.44 -4.14 17.19
N ARG A 194 -8.56 -4.50 16.58
CA ARG A 194 -9.82 -3.77 16.71
C ARG A 194 -10.53 -4.28 17.96
N TRP A 195 -10.91 -3.39 18.83
CA TRP A 195 -11.53 -3.68 20.11
C TRP A 195 -12.86 -2.90 20.25
N ASP A 196 -13.94 -3.60 20.54
CA ASP A 196 -15.28 -3.03 20.67
C ASP A 196 -15.49 -2.22 21.97
N GLY A 197 -14.47 -2.16 22.83
CA GLY A 197 -14.50 -1.46 24.09
C GLY A 197 -15.09 -2.26 25.25
N SER A 198 -15.45 -3.53 25.06
CA SER A 198 -15.87 -4.42 26.15
C SER A 198 -14.67 -4.96 26.95
N ALA A 199 -14.91 -5.40 28.20
CA ALA A 199 -13.86 -6.06 28.97
C ALA A 199 -13.50 -7.40 28.36
N THR A 200 -12.20 -7.61 28.05
CA THR A 200 -11.72 -8.77 27.33
C THR A 200 -10.24 -9.04 27.59
N SER A 201 -9.67 -10.02 26.94
CA SER A 201 -8.23 -10.28 27.00
C SER A 201 -7.68 -10.74 25.67
N VAL A 202 -6.40 -10.46 25.43
CA VAL A 202 -5.64 -10.96 24.29
C VAL A 202 -4.38 -11.67 24.79
N ARG A 203 -4.11 -12.84 24.23
CA ARG A 203 -2.82 -13.52 24.40
C ARG A 203 -2.03 -13.38 23.10
N PHE A 204 -0.82 -12.83 23.23
CA PHE A 204 0.11 -12.60 22.14
C PHE A 204 1.01 -13.83 21.85
N PRO A 205 1.66 -13.91 20.70
CA PRO A 205 2.56 -15.01 20.34
C PRO A 205 3.69 -15.23 21.34
N ALA A 206 4.20 -14.16 21.95
CA ALA A 206 5.22 -14.22 23.00
C ALA A 206 4.75 -14.89 24.30
N GLY A 207 3.45 -15.26 24.39
CA GLY A 207 2.86 -15.96 25.53
C GLY A 207 2.28 -15.06 26.61
N ASN A 208 2.55 -13.76 26.58
CA ASN A 208 1.94 -12.79 27.50
C ASN A 208 0.44 -12.61 27.23
N THR A 209 -0.33 -12.44 28.28
CA THR A 209 -1.77 -12.14 28.22
C THR A 209 -2.02 -10.76 28.76
N VAL A 210 -2.74 -9.96 28.01
CA VAL A 210 -3.12 -8.58 28.38
C VAL A 210 -4.62 -8.52 28.56
N SER A 211 -5.05 -8.00 29.71
CA SER A 211 -6.47 -7.74 30.01
C SER A 211 -6.81 -6.31 29.62
N LEU A 212 -7.89 -6.15 28.89
CA LEU A 212 -8.44 -4.87 28.47
C LEU A 212 -9.71 -4.59 29.30
N SER A 213 -9.69 -3.51 30.07
CA SER A 213 -10.86 -3.09 30.88
C SER A 213 -11.87 -2.40 29.98
N SER A 214 -13.17 -2.55 30.29
CA SER A 214 -14.21 -1.90 29.48
C SER A 214 -14.07 -0.38 29.46
N ILE A 215 -14.17 0.20 28.25
CA ILE A 215 -14.15 1.66 28.01
C ILE A 215 -15.41 2.14 27.27
N GLY A 216 -16.30 1.21 26.87
CA GLY A 216 -17.61 1.51 26.29
C GLY A 216 -17.58 2.11 24.87
N ALA A 217 -16.43 2.11 24.20
CA ALA A 217 -16.29 2.64 22.85
C ALA A 217 -15.25 1.86 22.06
N GLU A 218 -15.49 1.75 20.76
CA GLU A 218 -14.56 1.08 19.84
C GLU A 218 -13.20 1.77 19.81
N ARG A 219 -12.12 0.98 19.77
CA ARG A 219 -10.73 1.43 19.66
C ARG A 219 -9.94 0.52 18.72
N ILE A 220 -8.90 1.11 18.16
CA ILE A 220 -7.92 0.42 17.32
C ILE A 220 -6.56 0.49 18.02
N ILE A 221 -5.97 -0.66 18.31
CA ILE A 221 -4.65 -0.77 18.93
C ILE A 221 -3.67 -1.14 17.80
N ASN A 222 -2.71 -0.28 17.53
CA ASN A 222 -1.68 -0.53 16.54
C ASN A 222 -0.58 -1.41 17.15
N LEU A 223 -0.40 -2.61 16.62
CA LEU A 223 0.58 -3.58 17.10
C LEU A 223 1.92 -3.49 16.36
N ASP A 224 2.04 -2.63 15.35
CA ASP A 224 3.30 -2.39 14.65
C ASP A 224 4.34 -1.83 15.65
N ARG A 225 5.57 -2.33 15.55
CA ARG A 225 6.65 -2.04 16.50
C ARG A 225 6.94 -0.54 16.65
N GLY A 226 6.79 0.24 15.59
CA GLY A 226 7.00 1.69 15.60
C GLY A 226 5.97 2.46 16.43
N TYR A 227 4.78 1.89 16.64
CA TYR A 227 3.67 2.55 17.33
C TYR A 227 3.51 2.15 18.80
N MET A 228 4.25 1.13 19.27
CA MET A 228 4.27 0.70 20.67
C MET A 228 2.88 0.54 21.29
N GLY A 229 1.94 -0.08 20.58
CA GLY A 229 0.56 -0.29 21.08
C GLY A 229 -0.27 1.00 21.15
N GLN A 230 0.01 1.99 20.30
CA GLN A 230 -0.78 3.22 20.22
C GLN A 230 -2.26 2.90 20.00
N ILE A 231 -3.12 3.59 20.76
CA ILE A 231 -4.57 3.41 20.71
C ILE A 231 -5.19 4.63 20.03
N THR A 232 -6.06 4.37 19.07
CA THR A 232 -6.85 5.40 18.38
C THR A 232 -8.34 5.10 18.45
N ASP A 233 -9.17 6.12 18.29
CA ASP A 233 -10.59 5.95 18.01
C ASP A 233 -10.83 5.53 16.54
N ALA A 234 -12.08 5.38 16.14
CA ALA A 234 -12.47 5.02 14.79
C ALA A 234 -12.08 6.09 13.74
N ASP A 235 -11.93 7.33 14.15
CA ASP A 235 -11.57 8.47 13.30
C ASP A 235 -10.04 8.64 13.20
N GLY A 236 -9.26 7.82 13.92
CA GLY A 236 -7.80 7.84 13.92
C GLY A 236 -7.19 8.80 14.94
N ASN A 237 -7.98 9.45 15.80
CA ASN A 237 -7.45 10.31 16.84
C ASN A 237 -6.85 9.48 17.97
N VAL A 238 -5.72 9.89 18.50
CA VAL A 238 -5.02 9.16 19.57
C VAL A 238 -5.77 9.29 20.88
N ASP A 239 -6.16 8.15 21.46
CA ASP A 239 -6.67 8.05 22.82
C ASP A 239 -5.51 7.96 23.81
N SER A 240 -4.99 9.11 24.22
CA SER A 240 -3.84 9.21 25.11
C SER A 240 -4.10 8.61 26.50
N GLN A 241 -5.35 8.62 26.96
CA GLN A 241 -5.72 8.09 28.28
C GLN A 241 -5.62 6.56 28.29
N SER A 242 -6.29 5.89 27.36
CA SER A 242 -6.23 4.44 27.23
C SER A 242 -4.82 3.97 26.88
N TRP A 243 -4.12 4.69 26.01
CA TRP A 243 -2.74 4.36 25.63
C TRP A 243 -1.78 4.47 26.81
N SER A 244 -1.90 5.48 27.68
CA SER A 244 -1.02 5.62 28.85
C SER A 244 -1.07 4.43 29.79
N VAL A 245 -2.24 3.79 29.92
CA VAL A 245 -2.46 2.60 30.76
C VAL A 245 -1.84 1.34 30.13
N LEU A 246 -1.92 1.20 28.82
CA LEU A 246 -1.49 0.00 28.10
C LEU A 246 -0.07 0.11 27.54
N ARG A 247 0.51 1.29 27.55
CA ARG A 247 1.88 1.56 27.09
C ARG A 247 2.88 0.74 27.92
N GLY A 248 3.68 -0.06 27.23
CA GLY A 248 4.65 -0.96 27.86
C GLY A 248 4.08 -2.32 28.26
N VAL A 249 2.75 -2.50 28.24
CA VAL A 249 2.10 -3.81 28.41
C VAL A 249 1.85 -4.45 27.04
N ILE A 250 1.41 -3.66 26.07
CA ILE A 250 1.30 -4.05 24.66
C ILE A 250 2.55 -3.56 23.96
N GLY A 251 3.49 -4.47 23.71
CA GLY A 251 4.64 -4.23 22.86
C GLY A 251 4.30 -4.40 21.39
N GLY A 252 5.17 -3.91 20.50
CA GLY A 252 5.06 -4.22 19.07
C GLY A 252 5.18 -5.72 18.83
N VAL A 253 4.32 -6.24 17.96
CA VAL A 253 4.36 -7.64 17.51
C VAL A 253 4.90 -7.65 16.08
N GLU A 254 5.99 -8.36 15.89
CA GLU A 254 6.59 -8.57 14.57
C GLU A 254 6.51 -10.06 14.26
N ILE A 255 6.02 -10.40 13.08
CA ILE A 255 5.98 -11.77 12.56
C ILE A 255 6.82 -11.77 11.31
N ALA A 256 7.98 -12.42 11.36
CA ALA A 256 8.86 -12.49 10.20
C ALA A 256 8.21 -13.31 9.07
N PRO A 257 8.53 -13.04 7.81
CA PRO A 257 8.08 -13.84 6.69
C PRO A 257 8.42 -15.33 6.90
N GLY A 258 7.41 -16.20 6.74
CA GLY A 258 7.55 -17.64 6.97
C GLY A 258 7.41 -18.11 8.43
N GLU A 259 7.32 -17.20 9.39
CA GLU A 259 6.99 -17.54 10.78
C GLU A 259 5.49 -17.77 10.97
N VAL A 260 5.15 -18.59 11.95
CA VAL A 260 3.78 -18.81 12.41
C VAL A 260 3.59 -18.22 13.79
N ALA A 261 2.65 -17.31 13.93
CA ALA A 261 2.31 -16.66 15.18
C ALA A 261 0.91 -17.07 15.66
N ASN A 262 0.79 -17.37 16.95
CA ASN A 262 -0.48 -17.78 17.54
C ASN A 262 -1.02 -16.70 18.47
N PHE A 263 -2.26 -16.26 18.18
CA PHE A 263 -3.01 -15.32 19.01
C PHE A 263 -4.21 -16.02 19.61
N LYS A 264 -4.60 -15.60 20.83
CA LYS A 264 -5.89 -15.94 21.37
C LYS A 264 -6.61 -14.66 21.70
N LEU A 265 -7.67 -14.38 20.95
CA LEU A 265 -8.48 -13.17 21.05
C LEU A 265 -9.73 -13.49 21.86
N GLY A 266 -9.98 -12.69 22.91
CA GLY A 266 -11.23 -12.73 23.65
C GLY A 266 -12.40 -12.16 22.83
N ALA A 267 -13.60 -12.26 23.35
CA ALA A 267 -14.79 -11.67 22.73
C ALA A 267 -14.61 -10.17 22.52
N GLY A 268 -15.17 -9.62 21.45
CA GLY A 268 -15.06 -8.20 21.11
C GLY A 268 -13.72 -7.77 20.48
N LEU A 269 -12.79 -8.73 20.23
CA LEU A 269 -11.53 -8.46 19.57
C LEU A 269 -11.51 -9.04 18.16
N THR A 270 -11.00 -8.23 17.22
CA THR A 270 -10.70 -8.64 15.85
C THR A 270 -9.27 -8.24 15.51
N LEU A 271 -8.46 -9.21 15.08
CA LEU A 271 -7.12 -8.96 14.56
C LEU A 271 -7.22 -8.64 13.07
N GLU A 272 -6.78 -7.45 12.69
CA GLU A 272 -6.61 -7.03 11.30
C GLU A 272 -5.15 -7.23 10.90
N VAL A 273 -4.96 -7.92 9.80
CA VAL A 273 -3.65 -8.27 9.24
C VAL A 273 -3.58 -7.70 7.84
N THR A 274 -2.60 -6.84 7.58
CA THR A 274 -2.36 -6.32 6.24
C THR A 274 -0.99 -6.80 5.77
N PRO A 275 -0.92 -7.71 4.82
CA PRO A 275 0.35 -8.17 4.25
C PRO A 275 1.12 -7.01 3.61
N ARG A 276 2.46 -7.04 3.69
CA ARG A 276 3.33 -6.04 3.09
C ARG A 276 4.27 -6.69 2.07
N PHE A 277 4.46 -6.01 0.95
CA PHE A 277 5.23 -6.49 -0.19
C PHE A 277 6.27 -5.46 -0.63
N LEU A 278 7.36 -5.92 -1.19
CA LEU A 278 8.39 -5.07 -1.78
C LEU A 278 8.00 -4.61 -3.19
N SER A 279 7.17 -5.38 -3.88
CA SER A 279 6.74 -5.12 -5.25
C SER A 279 5.23 -5.29 -5.38
N PRO A 280 4.56 -4.53 -6.26
CA PRO A 280 3.14 -4.72 -6.56
C PRO A 280 2.85 -6.01 -7.35
N TRP A 281 3.88 -6.64 -7.91
CA TRP A 281 3.77 -7.78 -8.83
C TRP A 281 3.87 -9.15 -8.16
N ARG A 282 4.23 -9.21 -6.89
CA ARG A 282 4.44 -10.47 -6.13
C ARG A 282 3.21 -10.91 -5.37
#